data_61ec19f8b90145b4687411d52c56af8a
#
_entry.id   61ec19f8b90145b4687411d52c56af8a
#
_cell.length_a   1.000
_cell.length_b   1.000
_cell.length_c   1.000
_cell.angle_alpha   90.00
_cell.angle_beta   90.00
_cell.angle_gamma   90.00
#
_symmetry.space_group_name_H-M   'P 1'
#
loop_
_entity.id
_entity.type
_entity.pdbx_description
1 polymer ?
#
loop_
_entity_poly.entity_id
_entity_poly.type
_entity_poly.pdbx_seq_one_letter_code
_entity_poly.pdbx_strand_id
1 'polypeptide(L)'
;MNSALIIILLFLVAAIFLGIRSTKGKDMNLEQWTVGGRGFGAVLVFVLMAGEIYTTFSFLGGSGWAYGKGAPALYVLIYISLSYVLSYWLLPVIWKYARDHKLVSQPDFFVSKYKSPYLGVLVAAVGVIAVIPVIVVQLKGLGIIVSQASYGAISMPAAIWMGAISLTLYVMISGIHGSAWTAVIKDIMMLAVIGFLGIYLPFHYYGGYGPMFEAVNTAKPGFLKFPEQGLSVSWFISTVILLVLGFYMWPQVFSSSYTAKNAKVFRKNAIISPLYTLMLLFVFFVGFAAILKVPGLSGGDVDLALLRISIQTFDPWFIGIIGGAGLLTALVPGSMLLMSASTLLAKNIYKPFAPQASEARIALLAKSFVPIVALISVYFTLNGGTTLSTIILMGYSLMTQLFPSLLFSLKKNNFVTKQGAACGIIAGIIVVAYITISGSTIGTLFPSLPQQMKDINVGFIALLVNFIVMWAVSMLTKKNSVSA
;
A
#
# COMPACT_ATOMS: atom_id res chain seq x y z
N MET A 1 5.29 -2.24 33.22
CA MET A 1 5.20 -2.48 31.78
C MET A 1 5.02 -3.98 31.59
N ASN A 2 4.02 -4.44 30.86
CA ASN A 2 3.81 -5.87 30.67
C ASN A 2 4.86 -6.46 29.69
N SER A 3 5.03 -7.79 29.69
CA SER A 3 6.02 -8.47 28.83
C SER A 3 5.78 -8.22 27.34
N ALA A 4 4.53 -8.02 26.92
CA ALA A 4 4.20 -7.72 25.51
C ALA A 4 4.83 -6.40 25.07
N LEU A 5 4.66 -5.33 25.83
CA LEU A 5 5.25 -4.02 25.50
C LEU A 5 6.78 -4.03 25.53
N ILE A 6 7.39 -4.80 26.44
CA ILE A 6 8.86 -4.94 26.48
C ILE A 6 9.36 -5.56 25.17
N ILE A 7 8.72 -6.63 24.73
CA ILE A 7 9.11 -7.33 23.49
C ILE A 7 8.89 -6.45 22.26
N ILE A 8 7.75 -5.73 22.17
CA ILE A 8 7.49 -4.78 21.08
C ILE A 8 8.56 -3.69 21.04
N LEU A 9 8.95 -3.15 22.21
CA LEU A 9 10.00 -2.15 22.31
C LEU A 9 11.36 -2.69 21.86
N LEU A 10 11.69 -3.94 22.20
CA LEU A 10 12.92 -4.59 21.72
C LEU A 10 12.96 -4.70 20.21
N PHE A 11 11.83 -5.04 19.55
CA PHE A 11 11.76 -5.04 18.09
C PHE A 11 11.92 -3.65 17.50
N LEU A 12 11.35 -2.61 18.12
CA LEU A 12 11.54 -1.22 17.68
C LEU A 12 13.01 -0.80 17.77
N VAL A 13 13.64 -1.07 18.92
CA VAL A 13 15.07 -0.76 19.14
C VAL A 13 15.95 -1.52 18.15
N ALA A 14 15.67 -2.80 17.91
CA ALA A 14 16.40 -3.60 16.92
C ALA A 14 16.24 -3.02 15.50
N ALA A 15 15.05 -2.59 15.11
CA ALA A 15 14.80 -1.96 13.81
C ALA A 15 15.58 -0.65 13.65
N ILE A 16 15.57 0.22 14.68
CA ILE A 16 16.35 1.48 14.68
C ILE A 16 17.85 1.20 14.61
N PHE A 17 18.35 0.24 15.39
CA PHE A 17 19.76 -0.17 15.36
C PHE A 17 20.18 -0.66 13.95
N LEU A 18 19.37 -1.51 13.33
CA LEU A 18 19.62 -1.96 11.96
C LEU A 18 19.59 -0.79 10.96
N GLY A 19 18.66 0.14 11.15
CA GLY A 19 18.58 1.35 10.36
C GLY A 19 19.90 2.15 10.42
N ILE A 20 20.38 2.43 11.61
CA ILE A 20 21.65 3.15 11.82
C ILE A 20 22.84 2.37 11.23
N ARG A 21 22.91 1.06 11.47
CA ARG A 21 24.00 0.23 10.96
C ARG A 21 24.02 0.16 9.44
N SER A 22 22.85 0.15 8.80
CA SER A 22 22.71 0.01 7.34
C SER A 22 23.20 1.24 6.57
N THR A 23 23.25 2.42 7.21
CA THR A 23 23.68 3.68 6.61
C THR A 23 25.13 4.03 6.92
N LYS A 24 25.76 3.31 7.84
CA LYS A 24 27.16 3.61 8.27
C LYS A 24 28.11 3.59 7.07
N GLY A 25 28.87 4.67 6.90
CA GLY A 25 29.86 4.81 5.82
C GLY A 25 29.28 5.17 4.45
N LYS A 26 27.98 5.53 4.37
CA LYS A 26 27.35 5.96 3.13
C LYS A 26 27.08 7.47 3.15
N ASP A 27 27.30 8.11 2.01
CA ASP A 27 26.82 9.47 1.79
C ASP A 27 25.31 9.41 1.49
N MET A 28 24.50 9.79 2.48
CA MET A 28 23.03 9.74 2.42
C MET A 28 22.45 10.92 1.61
N ASN A 29 22.97 11.12 0.39
CA ASN A 29 22.38 12.00 -0.61
C ASN A 29 20.99 11.48 -1.07
N LEU A 30 20.27 12.24 -1.88
CA LEU A 30 18.91 11.91 -2.27
C LEU A 30 18.82 10.53 -2.95
N GLU A 31 19.76 10.18 -3.83
CA GLU A 31 19.77 8.90 -4.52
C GLU A 31 20.01 7.71 -3.56
N GLN A 32 20.99 7.86 -2.66
CA GLN A 32 21.24 6.82 -1.64
C GLN A 32 20.06 6.69 -0.67
N TRP A 33 19.46 7.81 -0.27
CA TRP A 33 18.34 7.80 0.67
C TRP A 33 17.07 7.21 0.07
N THR A 34 16.77 7.44 -1.23
CA THR A 34 15.50 7.03 -1.87
C THR A 34 15.57 5.72 -2.65
N VAL A 35 16.70 5.45 -3.36
CA VAL A 35 16.82 4.26 -4.24
C VAL A 35 18.06 3.42 -3.92
N GLY A 36 18.74 3.66 -2.80
CA GLY A 36 19.84 2.82 -2.31
C GLY A 36 21.04 2.71 -3.24
N GLY A 37 21.28 3.74 -4.09
CA GLY A 37 22.35 3.72 -5.08
C GLY A 37 22.23 2.61 -6.14
N ARG A 38 21.02 2.02 -6.33
CA ARG A 38 20.72 0.95 -7.32
C ARG A 38 21.57 -0.31 -7.14
N GLY A 39 22.03 -0.58 -5.91
CA GLY A 39 22.95 -1.68 -5.59
C GLY A 39 22.30 -2.94 -5.03
N PHE A 40 20.96 -2.99 -4.91
CA PHE A 40 20.29 -4.08 -4.19
C PHE A 40 20.24 -5.37 -5.02
N GLY A 41 20.69 -6.46 -4.40
CA GLY A 41 20.59 -7.81 -4.95
C GLY A 41 19.14 -8.35 -4.90
N ALA A 42 18.96 -9.55 -5.47
CA ALA A 42 17.64 -10.16 -5.60
C ALA A 42 16.89 -10.31 -4.27
N VAL A 43 17.58 -10.66 -3.18
CA VAL A 43 16.96 -10.84 -1.86
C VAL A 43 16.44 -9.51 -1.29
N LEU A 44 17.27 -8.45 -1.28
CA LEU A 44 16.83 -7.16 -0.74
C LEU A 44 15.70 -6.53 -1.58
N VAL A 45 15.74 -6.68 -2.91
CA VAL A 45 14.64 -6.23 -3.77
C VAL A 45 13.38 -7.06 -3.52
N PHE A 46 13.53 -8.39 -3.33
CA PHE A 46 12.41 -9.26 -3.00
C PHE A 46 11.73 -8.81 -1.70
N VAL A 47 12.48 -8.69 -0.60
CA VAL A 47 11.91 -8.34 0.71
C VAL A 47 11.36 -6.91 0.73
N LEU A 48 11.95 -5.95 -0.02
CA LEU A 48 11.38 -4.62 -0.17
C LEU A 48 10.04 -4.66 -0.90
N MET A 49 9.96 -5.39 -2.02
CA MET A 49 8.70 -5.51 -2.78
C MET A 49 7.68 -6.37 -2.03
N ALA A 50 8.10 -7.44 -1.36
CA ALA A 50 7.26 -8.23 -0.46
C ALA A 50 6.82 -7.40 0.75
N GLY A 51 7.65 -6.45 1.18
CA GLY A 51 7.34 -5.49 2.23
C GLY A 51 6.08 -4.66 1.96
N GLU A 52 5.78 -4.43 0.71
CA GLU A 52 4.55 -3.74 0.28
C GLU A 52 3.31 -4.65 0.33
N ILE A 53 3.47 -5.98 0.49
CA ILE A 53 2.35 -6.93 0.66
C ILE A 53 1.95 -7.01 2.12
N TYR A 54 2.92 -7.32 2.99
CA TYR A 54 2.70 -7.52 4.42
C TYR A 54 2.87 -6.20 5.16
N THR A 55 1.80 -5.42 5.11
CA THR A 55 1.62 -4.17 5.82
C THR A 55 0.58 -4.34 6.93
N THR A 56 0.31 -3.33 7.72
CA THR A 56 -0.80 -3.37 8.68
C THR A 56 -2.15 -3.58 7.99
N PHE A 57 -2.29 -3.16 6.73
CA PHE A 57 -3.47 -3.46 5.93
C PHE A 57 -3.68 -4.97 5.75
N SER A 58 -2.67 -5.70 5.27
CA SER A 58 -2.82 -7.14 5.05
C SER A 58 -2.85 -7.93 6.35
N PHE A 59 -2.13 -7.48 7.39
CA PHE A 59 -2.05 -8.14 8.70
C PHE A 59 -3.35 -7.97 9.50
N LEU A 60 -3.76 -6.73 9.79
CA LEU A 60 -4.96 -6.42 10.56
C LEU A 60 -6.19 -6.28 9.66
N GLY A 61 -6.10 -5.50 8.60
CA GLY A 61 -7.21 -5.24 7.71
C GLY A 61 -7.64 -6.46 6.91
N GLY A 62 -6.71 -7.35 6.51
CA GLY A 62 -7.02 -8.62 5.84
C GLY A 62 -7.84 -9.56 6.73
N SER A 63 -7.40 -9.77 7.99
CA SER A 63 -8.14 -10.56 8.97
C SER A 63 -9.48 -9.89 9.33
N GLY A 64 -9.50 -8.55 9.47
CA GLY A 64 -10.70 -7.77 9.75
C GLY A 64 -11.75 -7.89 8.63
N TRP A 65 -11.32 -7.88 7.37
CA TRP A 65 -12.24 -8.07 6.24
C TRP A 65 -12.75 -9.51 6.12
N ALA A 66 -11.91 -10.51 6.39
CA ALA A 66 -12.36 -11.89 6.48
C ALA A 66 -13.42 -12.05 7.58
N TYR A 67 -13.19 -11.42 8.74
CA TYR A 67 -14.13 -11.37 9.85
C TYR A 67 -15.45 -10.66 9.50
N GLY A 68 -15.37 -9.48 8.86
CA GLY A 68 -16.52 -8.60 8.65
C GLY A 68 -17.24 -8.75 7.31
N LYS A 69 -16.58 -9.30 6.27
CA LYS A 69 -17.09 -9.36 4.89
C LYS A 69 -17.08 -10.74 4.27
N GLY A 70 -16.40 -11.72 4.86
CA GLY A 70 -16.38 -13.10 4.36
C GLY A 70 -15.62 -13.25 3.04
N ALA A 71 -16.25 -13.97 2.08
CA ALA A 71 -15.63 -14.31 0.79
C ALA A 71 -15.05 -13.12 0.00
N PRO A 72 -15.67 -11.94 -0.05
CA PRO A 72 -15.08 -10.77 -0.72
C PRO A 72 -13.68 -10.41 -0.28
N ALA A 73 -13.25 -10.75 0.95
CA ALA A 73 -11.89 -10.47 1.44
C ALA A 73 -10.78 -11.10 0.58
N LEU A 74 -11.08 -12.16 -0.16
CA LEU A 74 -10.14 -12.84 -1.05
C LEU A 74 -9.60 -11.96 -2.18
N TYR A 75 -10.24 -10.80 -2.47
CA TYR A 75 -9.71 -9.87 -3.47
C TYR A 75 -8.26 -9.48 -3.21
N VAL A 76 -7.87 -9.37 -1.91
CA VAL A 76 -6.50 -8.98 -1.51
C VAL A 76 -5.47 -9.99 -2.02
N LEU A 77 -5.71 -11.29 -1.80
CA LEU A 77 -4.84 -12.36 -2.28
C LEU A 77 -4.73 -12.36 -3.80
N ILE A 78 -5.87 -12.23 -4.48
CA ILE A 78 -5.96 -12.38 -5.94
C ILE A 78 -5.25 -11.20 -6.62
N TYR A 79 -5.57 -9.93 -6.23
CA TYR A 79 -4.97 -8.80 -6.93
C TYR A 79 -3.45 -8.72 -6.73
N ILE A 80 -2.95 -9.03 -5.52
CA ILE A 80 -1.51 -9.01 -5.25
C ILE A 80 -0.80 -10.07 -6.10
N SER A 81 -1.33 -11.30 -6.12
CA SER A 81 -0.76 -12.39 -6.93
C SER A 81 -0.69 -12.02 -8.42
N LEU A 82 -1.79 -11.50 -8.97
CA LEU A 82 -1.84 -11.08 -10.38
C LEU A 82 -0.94 -9.87 -10.66
N SER A 83 -0.77 -8.95 -9.69
CA SER A 83 0.16 -7.83 -9.84
C SER A 83 1.59 -8.33 -10.02
N TYR A 84 2.01 -9.36 -9.30
CA TYR A 84 3.34 -9.96 -9.52
C TYR A 84 3.47 -10.63 -10.88
N VAL A 85 2.42 -11.25 -11.39
CA VAL A 85 2.42 -11.76 -12.78
C VAL A 85 2.63 -10.59 -13.76
N LEU A 86 1.94 -9.47 -13.57
CA LEU A 86 2.12 -8.27 -14.41
C LEU A 86 3.56 -7.74 -14.32
N SER A 87 4.22 -7.82 -13.17
CA SER A 87 5.57 -7.33 -12.95
C SER A 87 6.61 -7.95 -13.86
N TYR A 88 6.40 -9.20 -14.30
CA TYR A 88 7.31 -9.93 -15.18
C TYR A 88 7.65 -9.18 -16.46
N TRP A 89 6.66 -8.50 -17.04
CA TRP A 89 6.80 -7.71 -18.26
C TRP A 89 7.01 -6.23 -17.98
N LEU A 90 6.29 -5.68 -16.99
CA LEU A 90 6.23 -4.24 -16.75
C LEU A 90 7.53 -3.70 -16.14
N LEU A 91 8.00 -4.28 -15.05
CA LEU A 91 9.11 -3.72 -14.27
C LEU A 91 10.47 -3.75 -14.98
N PRO A 92 10.85 -4.78 -15.76
CA PRO A 92 12.12 -4.74 -16.51
C PRO A 92 12.22 -3.55 -17.46
N VAL A 93 11.13 -3.17 -18.11
CA VAL A 93 11.08 -2.05 -19.07
C VAL A 93 11.19 -0.72 -18.32
N ILE A 94 10.43 -0.54 -17.24
CA ILE A 94 10.48 0.65 -16.37
C ILE A 94 11.88 0.82 -15.79
N TRP A 95 12.43 -0.25 -15.20
CA TRP A 95 13.75 -0.24 -14.58
C TRP A 95 14.86 0.14 -15.57
N LYS A 96 14.88 -0.48 -16.77
CA LYS A 96 15.89 -0.18 -17.79
C LYS A 96 15.87 1.31 -18.16
N TYR A 97 14.69 1.84 -18.43
CA TYR A 97 14.52 3.24 -18.76
C TYR A 97 14.95 4.17 -17.60
N ALA A 98 14.54 3.86 -16.37
CA ALA A 98 14.89 4.63 -15.20
C ALA A 98 16.39 4.64 -14.90
N ARG A 99 17.06 3.49 -15.08
CA ARG A 99 18.51 3.38 -14.94
C ARG A 99 19.24 4.24 -15.98
N ASP A 100 18.86 4.11 -17.25
CA ASP A 100 19.53 4.79 -18.36
C ASP A 100 19.38 6.32 -18.27
N HIS A 101 18.29 6.81 -17.62
CA HIS A 101 18.02 8.24 -17.39
C HIS A 101 18.26 8.72 -15.94
N LYS A 102 18.83 7.85 -15.07
CA LYS A 102 19.13 8.16 -13.66
C LYS A 102 17.92 8.70 -12.87
N LEU A 103 16.71 8.17 -13.14
CA LEU A 103 15.49 8.61 -12.48
C LEU A 103 15.41 8.08 -11.05
N VAL A 104 14.90 8.87 -10.10
CA VAL A 104 14.79 8.49 -8.67
C VAL A 104 13.36 8.48 -8.15
N SER A 105 12.40 8.99 -8.93
CA SER A 105 10.98 9.03 -8.55
C SER A 105 10.07 8.62 -9.70
N GLN A 106 8.82 8.31 -9.38
CA GLN A 106 7.79 8.04 -10.39
C GLN A 106 7.50 9.26 -11.28
N PRO A 107 7.28 10.49 -10.75
CA PRO A 107 7.07 11.67 -11.61
C PRO A 107 8.22 11.94 -12.57
N ASP A 108 9.47 11.66 -12.19
CA ASP A 108 10.63 11.80 -13.10
C ASP A 108 10.44 10.96 -14.36
N PHE A 109 9.84 9.77 -14.23
CA PHE A 109 9.55 8.91 -15.37
C PHE A 109 8.58 9.57 -16.34
N PHE A 110 7.49 10.17 -15.83
CA PHE A 110 6.50 10.88 -16.65
C PHE A 110 7.09 12.13 -17.28
N VAL A 111 7.87 12.93 -16.53
CA VAL A 111 8.60 14.10 -17.06
C VAL A 111 9.50 13.70 -18.22
N SER A 112 10.29 12.65 -18.03
CA SER A 112 11.23 12.16 -19.05
C SER A 112 10.51 11.64 -20.30
N LYS A 113 9.42 10.88 -20.13
CA LYS A 113 8.65 10.29 -21.25
C LYS A 113 7.84 11.31 -22.05
N TYR A 114 7.20 12.25 -21.36
CA TYR A 114 6.31 13.23 -21.97
C TYR A 114 6.94 14.60 -22.19
N LYS A 115 8.21 14.79 -21.76
CA LYS A 115 8.95 16.06 -21.83
C LYS A 115 8.13 17.22 -21.26
N SER A 116 7.47 17.00 -20.11
CA SER A 116 6.56 17.94 -19.48
C SER A 116 6.76 18.02 -17.97
N PRO A 117 7.40 19.07 -17.44
CA PRO A 117 7.51 19.28 -16.00
C PRO A 117 6.16 19.39 -15.31
N TYR A 118 5.17 20.02 -15.93
CA TYR A 118 3.81 20.17 -15.37
C TYR A 118 3.10 18.84 -15.19
N LEU A 119 3.27 17.89 -16.13
CA LEU A 119 2.75 16.53 -15.94
C LEU A 119 3.43 15.84 -14.77
N GLY A 120 4.72 16.08 -14.57
CA GLY A 120 5.44 15.59 -13.39
C GLY A 120 4.88 16.14 -12.08
N VAL A 121 4.57 17.44 -12.03
CA VAL A 121 3.92 18.07 -10.86
C VAL A 121 2.53 17.44 -10.59
N LEU A 122 1.73 17.24 -11.64
CA LEU A 122 0.43 16.57 -11.51
C LEU A 122 0.56 15.16 -10.94
N VAL A 123 1.46 14.34 -11.50
CA VAL A 123 1.71 12.97 -11.02
C VAL A 123 2.21 12.98 -9.58
N ALA A 124 3.09 13.93 -9.21
CA ALA A 124 3.56 14.08 -7.84
C ALA A 124 2.44 14.47 -6.87
N ALA A 125 1.57 15.41 -7.25
CA ALA A 125 0.43 15.83 -6.43
C ALA A 125 -0.53 14.67 -6.19
N VAL A 126 -0.89 13.91 -7.25
CA VAL A 126 -1.70 12.69 -7.12
C VAL A 126 -1.03 11.67 -6.19
N GLY A 127 0.27 11.46 -6.36
CA GLY A 127 1.06 10.55 -5.53
C GLY A 127 1.02 10.94 -4.04
N VAL A 128 1.25 12.22 -3.72
CA VAL A 128 1.21 12.71 -2.32
C VAL A 128 -0.18 12.55 -1.72
N ILE A 129 -1.23 12.97 -2.45
CA ILE A 129 -2.61 12.88 -1.97
C ILE A 129 -3.01 11.42 -1.71
N ALA A 130 -2.66 10.50 -2.60
CA ALA A 130 -3.01 9.08 -2.46
C ALA A 130 -2.18 8.35 -1.38
N VAL A 131 -0.93 8.76 -1.15
CA VAL A 131 -0.04 8.13 -0.15
C VAL A 131 -0.44 8.48 1.28
N ILE A 132 -0.96 9.68 1.56
CA ILE A 132 -1.39 10.09 2.90
C ILE A 132 -2.38 9.08 3.52
N PRO A 133 -3.48 8.68 2.87
CA PRO A 133 -4.37 7.64 3.41
C PRO A 133 -3.65 6.33 3.76
N VAL A 134 -2.64 5.93 2.99
CA VAL A 134 -1.90 4.69 3.26
C VAL A 134 -0.96 4.85 4.46
N ILE A 135 -0.40 6.03 4.69
CA ILE A 135 0.32 6.33 5.95
C ILE A 135 -0.65 6.28 7.13
N VAL A 136 -1.86 6.80 6.99
CA VAL A 136 -2.93 6.68 8.00
C VAL A 136 -3.18 5.22 8.36
N VAL A 137 -3.22 4.31 7.37
CA VAL A 137 -3.34 2.86 7.60
C VAL A 137 -2.21 2.33 8.48
N GLN A 138 -0.95 2.73 8.22
CA GLN A 138 0.18 2.29 9.03
C GLN A 138 0.11 2.84 10.46
N LEU A 139 -0.22 4.12 10.62
CA LEU A 139 -0.33 4.76 11.95
C LEU A 139 -1.50 4.20 12.76
N LYS A 140 -2.65 3.98 12.12
CA LYS A 140 -3.81 3.33 12.76
C LYS A 140 -3.45 1.91 13.20
N GLY A 141 -2.77 1.15 12.34
CA GLY A 141 -2.30 -0.19 12.68
C GLY A 141 -1.33 -0.21 13.85
N LEU A 142 -0.35 0.71 13.90
CA LEU A 142 0.54 0.88 15.07
C LEU A 142 -0.25 1.22 16.33
N GLY A 143 -1.22 2.12 16.22
CA GLY A 143 -2.12 2.45 17.32
C GLY A 143 -2.85 1.23 17.87
N ILE A 144 -3.46 0.42 16.98
CA ILE A 144 -4.15 -0.83 17.34
C ILE A 144 -3.18 -1.78 18.06
N ILE A 145 -2.00 -2.03 17.47
CA ILE A 145 -1.02 -2.99 18.02
C ILE A 145 -0.59 -2.57 19.43
N VAL A 146 -0.14 -1.34 19.62
CA VAL A 146 0.37 -0.87 20.90
C VAL A 146 -0.74 -0.76 21.95
N SER A 147 -1.92 -0.23 21.57
CA SER A 147 -3.06 -0.11 22.49
C SER A 147 -3.56 -1.47 22.96
N GLN A 148 -3.77 -2.44 22.07
CA GLN A 148 -4.24 -3.78 22.41
C GLN A 148 -3.18 -4.57 23.20
N ALA A 149 -1.91 -4.54 22.78
CA ALA A 149 -0.83 -5.24 23.49
C ALA A 149 -0.51 -4.62 24.86
N SER A 150 -0.91 -3.38 25.09
CA SER A 150 -0.81 -2.74 26.41
C SER A 150 -1.95 -3.13 27.37
N TYR A 151 -2.93 -3.90 26.89
CA TYR A 151 -4.15 -4.23 27.63
C TYR A 151 -4.90 -2.99 28.13
N GLY A 152 -4.92 -1.93 27.30
CA GLY A 152 -5.60 -0.66 27.59
C GLY A 152 -4.76 0.34 28.43
N ALA A 153 -3.54 0.01 28.84
CA ALA A 153 -2.67 0.91 29.59
C ALA A 153 -2.21 2.13 28.75
N ILE A 154 -2.12 1.96 27.43
CA ILE A 154 -1.81 3.04 26.47
C ILE A 154 -3.05 3.29 25.63
N SER A 155 -3.56 4.52 25.65
CA SER A 155 -4.70 4.90 24.83
C SER A 155 -4.36 4.88 23.33
N MET A 156 -5.37 4.65 22.48
CA MET A 156 -5.20 4.62 21.03
C MET A 156 -4.54 5.90 20.48
N PRO A 157 -4.96 7.14 20.87
CA PRO A 157 -4.29 8.36 20.43
C PRO A 157 -2.82 8.43 20.85
N ALA A 158 -2.49 8.06 22.09
CA ALA A 158 -1.10 8.03 22.55
C ALA A 158 -0.25 7.05 21.73
N ALA A 159 -0.79 5.85 21.46
CA ALA A 159 -0.13 4.84 20.65
C ALA A 159 0.13 5.31 19.21
N ILE A 160 -0.83 6.04 18.59
CA ILE A 160 -0.68 6.66 17.26
C ILE A 160 0.47 7.67 17.27
N TRP A 161 0.54 8.56 18.26
CA TRP A 161 1.62 9.53 18.39
C TRP A 161 2.99 8.86 18.58
N MET A 162 3.07 7.85 19.45
CA MET A 162 4.31 7.07 19.62
C MET A 162 4.75 6.41 18.33
N GLY A 163 3.81 5.83 17.58
CA GLY A 163 4.06 5.23 16.27
C GLY A 163 4.55 6.26 15.25
N ALA A 164 3.92 7.42 15.17
CA ALA A 164 4.29 8.49 14.24
C ALA A 164 5.70 9.04 14.51
N ILE A 165 6.04 9.29 15.79
CA ILE A 165 7.37 9.74 16.19
C ILE A 165 8.42 8.68 15.84
N SER A 166 8.17 7.42 16.21
CA SER A 166 9.09 6.31 15.93
C SER A 166 9.34 6.14 14.43
N LEU A 167 8.27 6.19 13.62
CA LEU A 167 8.33 6.07 12.17
C LEU A 167 9.09 7.23 11.53
N THR A 168 8.83 8.46 11.99
CA THR A 168 9.50 9.67 11.52
C THR A 168 11.01 9.62 11.79
N LEU A 169 11.40 9.31 13.03
CA LEU A 169 12.80 9.19 13.41
C LEU A 169 13.49 8.07 12.62
N TYR A 170 12.81 6.92 12.48
CA TYR A 170 13.35 5.79 11.75
C TYR A 170 13.66 6.16 10.29
N VAL A 171 12.72 6.80 9.56
CA VAL A 171 12.93 7.13 8.15
C VAL A 171 13.96 8.23 7.94
N MET A 172 14.01 9.23 8.82
CA MET A 172 14.99 10.31 8.73
C MET A 172 16.43 9.81 8.87
N ILE A 173 16.63 8.79 9.72
CA ILE A 173 17.96 8.20 9.98
C ILE A 173 18.32 7.19 8.87
N SER A 174 17.40 6.29 8.52
CA SER A 174 17.74 5.06 7.80
C SER A 174 17.47 5.10 6.29
N GLY A 175 16.49 5.90 5.84
CA GLY A 175 16.03 5.87 4.45
C GLY A 175 15.72 4.45 3.97
N ILE A 176 15.89 4.20 2.66
CA ILE A 176 15.57 2.89 2.06
C ILE A 176 16.50 1.75 2.52
N HIS A 177 17.73 2.08 2.94
CA HIS A 177 18.67 1.05 3.40
C HIS A 177 18.20 0.38 4.69
N GLY A 178 17.70 1.16 5.66
CA GLY A 178 17.11 0.61 6.87
C GLY A 178 15.86 -0.19 6.59
N SER A 179 14.97 0.36 5.76
CA SER A 179 13.75 -0.34 5.36
C SER A 179 14.05 -1.70 4.73
N ALA A 180 15.08 -1.81 3.87
CA ALA A 180 15.47 -3.06 3.23
C ALA A 180 15.96 -4.12 4.23
N TRP A 181 16.80 -3.75 5.19
CA TRP A 181 17.31 -4.70 6.19
C TRP A 181 16.26 -5.08 7.23
N THR A 182 15.45 -4.11 7.66
CA THR A 182 14.34 -4.40 8.59
C THR A 182 13.26 -5.25 7.91
N ALA A 183 13.05 -5.12 6.59
CA ALA A 183 12.13 -5.96 5.83
C ALA A 183 12.52 -7.44 5.88
N VAL A 184 13.81 -7.79 5.93
CA VAL A 184 14.25 -9.19 6.08
C VAL A 184 13.70 -9.80 7.37
N ILE A 185 13.88 -9.10 8.50
CA ILE A 185 13.38 -9.59 9.80
C ILE A 185 11.85 -9.61 9.79
N LYS A 186 11.23 -8.54 9.28
CA LYS A 186 9.77 -8.44 9.17
C LYS A 186 9.18 -9.64 8.43
N ASP A 187 9.72 -9.99 7.27
CA ASP A 187 9.17 -11.06 6.44
C ASP A 187 9.33 -12.44 7.09
N ILE A 188 10.46 -12.70 7.75
CA ILE A 188 10.65 -13.94 8.53
C ILE A 188 9.65 -14.00 9.68
N MET A 189 9.48 -12.90 10.44
CA MET A 189 8.53 -12.83 11.55
C MET A 189 7.10 -13.02 11.07
N MET A 190 6.72 -12.38 9.95
CA MET A 190 5.39 -12.51 9.37
C MET A 190 5.09 -13.94 8.96
N LEU A 191 6.01 -14.60 8.25
CA LEU A 191 5.85 -16.00 7.87
C LEU A 191 5.63 -16.88 9.10
N ALA A 192 6.47 -16.72 10.14
CA ALA A 192 6.40 -17.52 11.34
C ALA A 192 5.11 -17.25 12.14
N VAL A 193 4.80 -15.97 12.43
CA VAL A 193 3.66 -15.59 13.26
C VAL A 193 2.34 -15.90 12.56
N ILE A 194 2.18 -15.47 11.30
CA ILE A 194 0.91 -15.67 10.59
C ILE A 194 0.70 -17.13 10.21
N GLY A 195 1.77 -17.83 9.79
CA GLY A 195 1.69 -19.27 9.55
C GLY A 195 1.25 -20.03 10.80
N PHE A 196 1.85 -19.72 11.95
CA PHE A 196 1.47 -20.31 13.22
C PHE A 196 0.01 -19.99 13.60
N LEU A 197 -0.37 -18.71 13.62
CA LEU A 197 -1.71 -18.28 14.02
C LEU A 197 -2.79 -18.86 13.09
N GLY A 198 -2.57 -18.82 11.77
CA GLY A 198 -3.53 -19.31 10.78
C GLY A 198 -3.71 -20.81 10.79
N ILE A 199 -2.76 -21.57 11.35
CA ILE A 199 -2.91 -23.02 11.61
C ILE A 199 -3.47 -23.24 13.00
N TYR A 200 -2.82 -22.68 14.01
CA TYR A 200 -3.15 -22.98 15.41
C TYR A 200 -4.58 -22.61 15.80
N LEU A 201 -5.05 -21.39 15.45
CA LEU A 201 -6.36 -20.91 15.90
C LEU A 201 -7.54 -21.71 15.31
N PRO A 202 -7.59 -22.05 13.99
CA PRO A 202 -8.62 -22.94 13.46
C PRO A 202 -8.63 -24.33 14.12
N PHE A 203 -7.46 -24.92 14.37
CA PHE A 203 -7.37 -26.22 15.01
C PHE A 203 -7.72 -26.16 16.50
N HIS A 204 -7.23 -25.16 17.23
CA HIS A 204 -7.50 -24.99 18.65
C HIS A 204 -8.98 -24.76 18.97
N TYR A 205 -9.66 -23.94 18.18
CA TYR A 205 -11.04 -23.55 18.47
C TYR A 205 -12.10 -24.41 17.78
N TYR A 206 -11.77 -25.09 16.68
CA TYR A 206 -12.74 -25.79 15.85
C TYR A 206 -12.32 -27.22 15.47
N GLY A 207 -11.09 -27.64 15.76
CA GLY A 207 -10.54 -28.92 15.34
C GLY A 207 -10.05 -28.98 13.89
N GLY A 208 -10.04 -27.83 13.17
CA GLY A 208 -9.54 -27.74 11.79
C GLY A 208 -10.27 -26.73 10.93
N TYR A 209 -9.85 -26.61 9.67
CA TYR A 209 -10.45 -25.66 8.73
C TYR A 209 -11.89 -26.05 8.31
N GLY A 210 -12.13 -27.34 8.01
CA GLY A 210 -13.47 -27.81 7.63
C GLY A 210 -14.52 -27.49 8.68
N PRO A 211 -14.36 -27.96 9.94
CA PRO A 211 -15.27 -27.63 11.02
C PRO A 211 -15.41 -26.12 11.30
N MET A 212 -14.34 -25.35 11.14
CA MET A 212 -14.39 -23.88 11.28
C MET A 212 -15.35 -23.26 10.25
N PHE A 213 -15.18 -23.58 8.97
CA PHE A 213 -16.04 -23.03 7.92
C PHE A 213 -17.48 -23.52 8.03
N GLU A 214 -17.70 -24.76 8.45
CA GLU A 214 -19.02 -25.29 8.72
C GLU A 214 -19.72 -24.54 9.86
N ALA A 215 -19.01 -24.30 10.98
CA ALA A 215 -19.52 -23.52 12.09
C ALA A 215 -19.86 -22.08 11.68
N VAL A 216 -19.00 -21.42 10.90
CA VAL A 216 -19.26 -20.08 10.38
C VAL A 216 -20.47 -20.07 9.44
N ASN A 217 -20.59 -21.05 8.53
CA ASN A 217 -21.69 -21.12 7.59
C ASN A 217 -23.03 -21.41 8.28
N THR A 218 -23.01 -22.19 9.36
CA THR A 218 -24.20 -22.46 10.20
C THR A 218 -24.64 -21.20 10.96
N ALA A 219 -23.69 -20.49 11.56
CA ALA A 219 -23.98 -19.28 12.34
C ALA A 219 -24.34 -18.06 11.48
N LYS A 220 -23.77 -17.99 10.27
CA LYS A 220 -23.98 -16.89 9.31
C LYS A 220 -24.21 -17.44 7.90
N PRO A 221 -25.41 -17.96 7.58
CA PRO A 221 -25.70 -18.54 6.27
C PRO A 221 -25.41 -17.54 5.14
N GLY A 222 -24.71 -17.98 4.11
CA GLY A 222 -24.35 -17.16 2.96
C GLY A 222 -23.11 -16.27 3.14
N PHE A 223 -22.55 -16.16 4.34
CA PHE A 223 -21.38 -15.29 4.60
C PHE A 223 -20.11 -15.72 3.86
N LEU A 224 -19.98 -16.99 3.55
CA LEU A 224 -18.84 -17.55 2.80
C LEU A 224 -19.06 -17.54 1.28
N LYS A 225 -20.12 -16.87 0.81
CA LYS A 225 -20.42 -16.67 -0.62
C LYS A 225 -20.32 -15.17 -0.96
N PHE A 226 -20.18 -14.88 -2.25
CA PHE A 226 -20.33 -13.51 -2.72
C PHE A 226 -21.80 -13.09 -2.60
N PRO A 227 -22.08 -11.89 -2.04
CA PRO A 227 -23.44 -11.37 -2.01
C PRO A 227 -23.93 -11.03 -3.42
N GLU A 228 -25.24 -11.01 -3.62
CA GLU A 228 -25.86 -10.65 -4.90
C GLU A 228 -25.73 -9.15 -5.22
N GLN A 229 -25.53 -8.31 -4.19
CA GLN A 229 -25.43 -6.86 -4.29
C GLN A 229 -24.26 -6.31 -3.45
N GLY A 230 -23.74 -5.16 -3.85
CA GLY A 230 -22.66 -4.46 -3.16
C GLY A 230 -21.30 -5.10 -3.42
N LEU A 231 -20.83 -6.00 -2.55
CA LEU A 231 -19.56 -6.71 -2.73
C LEU A 231 -19.71 -7.96 -3.63
N SER A 232 -20.53 -7.86 -4.66
CA SER A 232 -20.86 -8.93 -5.62
C SER A 232 -19.65 -9.35 -6.46
N VAL A 233 -19.85 -10.36 -7.30
CA VAL A 233 -18.82 -10.83 -8.25
C VAL A 233 -18.37 -9.69 -9.19
N SER A 234 -19.28 -8.81 -9.63
CA SER A 234 -18.94 -7.66 -10.47
C SER A 234 -18.02 -6.68 -9.76
N TRP A 235 -18.31 -6.37 -8.48
CA TRP A 235 -17.42 -5.60 -7.63
C TRP A 235 -16.04 -6.26 -7.52
N PHE A 236 -16.03 -7.56 -7.24
CA PHE A 236 -14.80 -8.31 -7.05
C PHE A 236 -13.89 -8.26 -8.28
N ILE A 237 -14.43 -8.59 -9.47
CA ILE A 237 -13.66 -8.60 -10.72
C ILE A 237 -13.13 -7.20 -11.04
N SER A 238 -14.00 -6.18 -10.99
CA SER A 238 -13.61 -4.80 -11.30
C SER A 238 -12.59 -4.25 -10.30
N THR A 239 -12.72 -4.60 -9.02
CA THR A 239 -11.76 -4.25 -7.97
C THR A 239 -10.41 -4.93 -8.21
N VAL A 240 -10.39 -6.22 -8.46
CA VAL A 240 -9.14 -6.95 -8.75
C VAL A 240 -8.42 -6.34 -9.94
N ILE A 241 -9.11 -6.09 -11.05
CA ILE A 241 -8.50 -5.48 -12.25
C ILE A 241 -7.94 -4.09 -11.90
N LEU A 242 -8.73 -3.24 -11.24
CA LEU A 242 -8.31 -1.91 -10.83
C LEU A 242 -7.01 -1.97 -10.02
N LEU A 243 -6.95 -2.84 -9.00
CA LEU A 243 -5.84 -2.93 -8.08
C LEU A 243 -4.59 -3.53 -8.75
N VAL A 244 -4.76 -4.52 -9.62
CA VAL A 244 -3.64 -5.09 -10.41
C VAL A 244 -2.97 -4.01 -11.25
N LEU A 245 -3.75 -3.19 -11.96
CA LEU A 245 -3.22 -2.12 -12.79
C LEU A 245 -2.62 -0.97 -11.97
N GLY A 246 -3.19 -0.72 -10.77
CA GLY A 246 -2.73 0.32 -9.85
C GLY A 246 -1.54 -0.06 -8.97
N PHE A 247 -1.22 -1.34 -8.80
CA PHE A 247 -0.23 -1.80 -7.83
C PHE A 247 1.15 -1.15 -8.02
N TYR A 248 1.63 -1.07 -9.25
CA TYR A 248 2.91 -0.44 -9.56
C TYR A 248 2.82 1.07 -9.77
N MET A 249 1.63 1.66 -9.59
CA MET A 249 1.48 3.12 -9.66
C MET A 249 1.80 3.82 -8.33
N TRP A 250 1.90 3.09 -7.23
CA TRP A 250 2.31 3.66 -5.95
C TRP A 250 3.75 4.19 -6.00
N PRO A 251 4.04 5.44 -5.57
CA PRO A 251 5.36 6.05 -5.70
C PRO A 251 6.47 5.25 -5.02
N GLN A 252 6.20 4.70 -3.82
CA GLN A 252 7.16 3.88 -3.09
C GLN A 252 7.44 2.54 -3.78
N VAL A 253 6.41 1.88 -4.34
CA VAL A 253 6.56 0.62 -5.10
C VAL A 253 7.33 0.87 -6.40
N PHE A 254 6.99 1.97 -7.08
CA PHE A 254 7.68 2.38 -8.30
C PHE A 254 9.16 2.66 -8.05
N SER A 255 9.48 3.44 -7.00
CA SER A 255 10.86 3.78 -6.62
C SER A 255 11.63 2.55 -6.12
N SER A 256 10.97 1.61 -5.42
CA SER A 256 11.58 0.34 -5.00
C SER A 256 12.09 -0.47 -6.19
N SER A 257 11.39 -0.41 -7.34
CA SER A 257 11.87 -1.05 -8.56
C SER A 257 13.20 -0.47 -9.05
N TYR A 258 13.53 0.78 -8.73
CA TYR A 258 14.80 1.41 -9.12
C TYR A 258 15.99 0.96 -8.30
N THR A 259 15.80 0.31 -7.16
CA THR A 259 16.87 -0.18 -6.29
C THR A 259 17.63 -1.38 -6.86
N ALA A 260 17.01 -2.13 -7.79
CA ALA A 260 17.55 -3.37 -8.33
C ALA A 260 18.82 -3.15 -9.16
N LYS A 261 19.83 -4.03 -8.98
CA LYS A 261 21.06 -3.98 -9.76
C LYS A 261 20.91 -4.49 -11.20
N ASN A 262 19.90 -5.29 -11.50
CA ASN A 262 19.62 -5.78 -12.85
C ASN A 262 18.16 -6.20 -13.06
N ALA A 263 17.72 -6.28 -14.32
CA ALA A 263 16.35 -6.61 -14.69
C ALA A 263 15.94 -8.08 -14.42
N LYS A 264 16.89 -9.02 -14.29
CA LYS A 264 16.60 -10.45 -14.05
C LYS A 264 15.95 -10.65 -12.67
N VAL A 265 16.23 -9.75 -11.72
CA VAL A 265 15.65 -9.76 -10.38
C VAL A 265 14.11 -9.75 -10.43
N PHE A 266 13.51 -8.92 -11.28
CA PHE A 266 12.05 -8.81 -11.37
C PHE A 266 11.39 -10.07 -11.91
N ARG A 267 11.98 -10.71 -12.92
CA ARG A 267 11.46 -11.96 -13.47
C ARG A 267 11.49 -13.10 -12.45
N LYS A 268 12.59 -13.18 -11.66
CA LYS A 268 12.68 -14.15 -10.56
C LYS A 268 11.64 -13.88 -9.48
N ASN A 269 11.49 -12.62 -9.08
CA ASN A 269 10.51 -12.22 -8.06
C ASN A 269 9.08 -12.44 -8.55
N ALA A 270 8.76 -12.19 -9.82
CA ALA A 270 7.44 -12.42 -10.38
C ALA A 270 6.98 -13.88 -10.28
N ILE A 271 7.91 -14.85 -10.21
CA ILE A 271 7.59 -16.28 -10.03
C ILE A 271 7.43 -16.61 -8.54
N ILE A 272 8.30 -16.06 -7.68
CA ILE A 272 8.35 -16.42 -6.25
C ILE A 272 7.28 -15.68 -5.44
N SER A 273 7.04 -14.41 -5.75
CA SER A 273 6.15 -13.55 -4.95
C SER A 273 4.69 -14.00 -4.91
N PRO A 274 4.08 -14.55 -5.99
CA PRO A 274 2.74 -15.13 -5.88
C PRO A 274 2.65 -16.28 -4.88
N LEU A 275 3.67 -17.14 -4.80
CA LEU A 275 3.74 -18.22 -3.80
C LEU A 275 3.84 -17.65 -2.38
N TYR A 276 4.68 -16.63 -2.20
CA TYR A 276 4.77 -15.93 -0.92
C TYR A 276 3.43 -15.27 -0.52
N THR A 277 2.67 -14.76 -1.49
CA THR A 277 1.36 -14.13 -1.25
C THR A 277 0.33 -15.14 -0.70
N LEU A 278 0.46 -16.45 -0.98
CA LEU A 278 -0.44 -17.47 -0.42
C LEU A 278 -0.46 -17.49 1.11
N MET A 279 0.57 -16.98 1.77
CA MET A 279 0.58 -16.83 3.23
C MET A 279 -0.55 -15.91 3.75
N LEU A 280 -1.13 -15.05 2.89
CA LEU A 280 -2.31 -14.25 3.25
C LEU A 280 -3.55 -15.11 3.55
N LEU A 281 -3.63 -16.37 3.05
CA LEU A 281 -4.68 -17.29 3.44
C LEU A 281 -4.72 -17.52 4.95
N PHE A 282 -3.54 -17.60 5.59
CA PHE A 282 -3.47 -17.77 7.04
C PHE A 282 -3.97 -16.53 7.79
N VAL A 283 -3.76 -15.33 7.24
CA VAL A 283 -4.37 -14.10 7.81
C VAL A 283 -5.89 -14.18 7.75
N PHE A 284 -6.46 -14.64 6.62
CA PHE A 284 -7.91 -14.79 6.49
C PHE A 284 -8.45 -15.90 7.42
N PHE A 285 -7.74 -17.00 7.58
CA PHE A 285 -8.13 -18.05 8.52
C PHE A 285 -8.17 -17.54 9.96
N VAL A 286 -7.26 -16.66 10.38
CA VAL A 286 -7.35 -15.97 11.67
C VAL A 286 -8.64 -15.14 11.77
N GLY A 287 -8.95 -14.37 10.72
CA GLY A 287 -10.18 -13.58 10.64
C GLY A 287 -11.44 -14.45 10.74
N PHE A 288 -11.51 -15.56 9.99
CA PHE A 288 -12.63 -16.51 10.04
C PHE A 288 -12.73 -17.19 11.42
N ALA A 289 -11.61 -17.59 12.02
CA ALA A 289 -11.60 -18.18 13.36
C ALA A 289 -12.13 -17.21 14.43
N ALA A 290 -11.91 -15.92 14.26
CA ALA A 290 -12.36 -14.88 15.20
C ALA A 290 -13.89 -14.65 15.16
N ILE A 291 -14.60 -14.97 14.08
CA ILE A 291 -16.02 -14.62 13.89
C ILE A 291 -16.90 -15.02 15.08
N LEU A 292 -16.74 -16.25 15.57
CA LEU A 292 -17.57 -16.80 16.65
C LEU A 292 -16.90 -16.68 18.03
N LYS A 293 -15.60 -16.43 18.07
CA LYS A 293 -14.82 -16.35 19.33
C LYS A 293 -14.67 -14.92 19.85
N VAL A 294 -14.76 -13.93 18.96
CA VAL A 294 -14.71 -12.50 19.29
C VAL A 294 -15.92 -11.82 18.64
N PRO A 295 -17.14 -12.10 19.11
CA PRO A 295 -18.36 -11.56 18.49
C PRO A 295 -18.48 -10.05 18.72
N GLY A 296 -19.28 -9.37 17.87
CA GLY A 296 -19.69 -7.98 18.08
C GLY A 296 -18.78 -6.92 17.48
N LEU A 297 -17.67 -7.26 16.81
CA LEU A 297 -16.87 -6.27 16.10
C LEU A 297 -17.60 -5.77 14.85
N SER A 298 -17.66 -4.44 14.68
CA SER A 298 -18.33 -3.80 13.55
C SER A 298 -17.59 -2.53 13.11
N GLY A 299 -17.88 -2.04 11.90
CA GLY A 299 -17.23 -0.84 11.38
C GLY A 299 -15.70 -0.95 11.39
N GLY A 300 -15.03 0.05 11.93
CA GLY A 300 -13.56 0.08 12.06
C GLY A 300 -12.97 -0.92 13.04
N ASP A 301 -13.78 -1.46 13.96
CA ASP A 301 -13.31 -2.38 15.00
C ASP A 301 -13.05 -3.79 14.49
N VAL A 302 -13.52 -4.16 13.29
CA VAL A 302 -13.18 -5.45 12.67
C VAL A 302 -11.67 -5.63 12.51
N ASP A 303 -10.91 -4.55 12.38
CA ASP A 303 -9.45 -4.55 12.30
C ASP A 303 -8.78 -5.06 13.61
N LEU A 304 -9.52 -5.14 14.72
CA LEU A 304 -9.06 -5.69 16.01
C LEU A 304 -9.13 -7.22 16.07
N ALA A 305 -9.81 -7.88 15.12
CA ALA A 305 -10.15 -9.31 15.19
C ALA A 305 -8.93 -10.19 15.47
N LEU A 306 -7.82 -10.01 14.74
CA LEU A 306 -6.60 -10.79 14.91
C LEU A 306 -6.01 -10.63 16.33
N LEU A 307 -5.87 -9.39 16.80
CA LEU A 307 -5.26 -9.16 18.11
C LEU A 307 -6.17 -9.62 19.24
N ARG A 308 -7.47 -9.42 19.15
CA ARG A 308 -8.41 -9.84 20.21
C ARG A 308 -8.47 -11.36 20.35
N ILE A 309 -8.57 -12.10 19.26
CA ILE A 309 -8.53 -13.56 19.36
C ILE A 309 -7.17 -14.05 19.89
N SER A 310 -6.08 -13.37 19.49
CA SER A 310 -4.75 -13.72 19.99
C SER A 310 -4.60 -13.46 21.51
N ILE A 311 -5.10 -12.31 22.00
CA ILE A 311 -5.07 -11.95 23.43
C ILE A 311 -5.89 -12.93 24.29
N GLN A 312 -7.00 -13.46 23.75
CA GLN A 312 -7.81 -14.49 24.41
C GLN A 312 -7.11 -15.86 24.46
N THR A 313 -6.16 -16.11 23.56
CA THR A 313 -5.57 -17.44 23.37
C THR A 313 -4.18 -17.57 24.00
N PHE A 314 -3.40 -16.50 23.99
CA PHE A 314 -1.98 -16.58 24.31
C PHE A 314 -1.56 -15.67 25.46
N ASP A 315 -0.49 -16.07 26.13
CA ASP A 315 0.15 -15.28 27.17
C ASP A 315 0.75 -13.96 26.65
N PRO A 316 0.90 -12.95 27.53
CA PRO A 316 1.40 -11.62 27.14
C PRO A 316 2.75 -11.61 26.41
N TRP A 317 3.66 -12.53 26.71
CA TRP A 317 4.95 -12.60 26.02
C TRP A 317 4.78 -12.95 24.52
N PHE A 318 3.86 -13.86 24.20
CA PHE A 318 3.60 -14.23 22.81
C PHE A 318 2.83 -13.12 22.07
N ILE A 319 1.92 -12.42 22.76
CA ILE A 319 1.29 -11.18 22.24
C ILE A 319 2.36 -10.14 21.90
N GLY A 320 3.46 -10.08 22.68
CA GLY A 320 4.61 -9.24 22.35
C GLY A 320 5.29 -9.61 21.03
N ILE A 321 5.42 -10.90 20.72
CA ILE A 321 5.97 -11.38 19.45
C ILE A 321 5.03 -11.03 18.29
N ILE A 322 3.73 -11.27 18.44
CA ILE A 322 2.70 -10.89 17.45
C ILE A 322 2.73 -9.37 17.22
N GLY A 323 2.75 -8.59 18.30
CA GLY A 323 2.83 -7.13 18.26
C GLY A 323 4.12 -6.62 17.63
N GLY A 324 5.26 -7.27 17.90
CA GLY A 324 6.56 -6.98 17.29
C GLY A 324 6.54 -7.23 15.77
N ALA A 325 5.98 -8.35 15.32
CA ALA A 325 5.76 -8.62 13.90
C ALA A 325 4.87 -7.54 13.28
N GLY A 326 3.75 -7.21 13.92
CA GLY A 326 2.84 -6.16 13.50
C GLY A 326 3.47 -4.76 13.46
N LEU A 327 4.31 -4.41 14.45
CA LEU A 327 5.10 -3.17 14.45
C LEU A 327 5.98 -3.08 13.20
N LEU A 328 6.70 -4.14 12.86
CA LEU A 328 7.56 -4.17 11.69
C LEU A 328 6.76 -4.06 10.37
N THR A 329 5.53 -4.61 10.33
CA THR A 329 4.63 -4.47 9.16
C THR A 329 4.11 -3.06 8.96
N ALA A 330 4.16 -2.20 9.98
CA ALA A 330 3.85 -0.79 9.85
C ALA A 330 5.11 0.04 9.55
N LEU A 331 6.22 -0.28 10.23
CA LEU A 331 7.45 0.53 10.19
C LEU A 331 8.10 0.51 8.80
N VAL A 332 8.22 -0.66 8.17
CA VAL A 332 8.88 -0.80 6.86
C VAL A 332 8.10 -0.06 5.77
N PRO A 333 6.83 -0.41 5.44
CA PRO A 333 6.11 0.30 4.40
C PRO A 333 5.82 1.76 4.78
N GLY A 334 5.53 2.06 6.05
CA GLY A 334 5.32 3.42 6.51
C GLY A 334 6.53 4.33 6.27
N SER A 335 7.75 3.80 6.48
CA SER A 335 8.98 4.54 6.19
C SER A 335 9.15 4.84 4.69
N MET A 336 8.82 3.88 3.83
CA MET A 336 8.90 4.04 2.39
C MET A 336 7.84 5.02 1.86
N LEU A 337 6.64 5.01 2.44
CA LEU A 337 5.56 5.95 2.13
C LEU A 337 5.93 7.39 2.52
N LEU A 338 6.41 7.61 3.75
CA LEU A 338 6.85 8.93 4.22
C LEU A 338 8.02 9.46 3.38
N MET A 339 9.00 8.61 3.10
CA MET A 339 10.14 8.96 2.26
C MET A 339 9.71 9.32 0.84
N SER A 340 8.79 8.56 0.25
CA SER A 340 8.28 8.83 -1.10
C SER A 340 7.50 10.13 -1.14
N ALA A 341 6.52 10.33 -0.25
CA ALA A 341 5.72 11.55 -0.21
C ALA A 341 6.59 12.81 -0.05
N SER A 342 7.54 12.78 0.89
CA SER A 342 8.46 13.90 1.13
C SER A 342 9.43 14.14 -0.04
N THR A 343 9.88 13.09 -0.72
CA THR A 343 10.67 13.22 -1.95
C THR A 343 9.86 13.86 -3.07
N LEU A 344 8.60 13.44 -3.27
CA LEU A 344 7.71 14.04 -4.26
C LEU A 344 7.50 15.53 -3.99
N LEU A 345 7.26 15.92 -2.73
CA LEU A 345 7.11 17.31 -2.33
C LEU A 345 8.37 18.15 -2.64
N ALA A 346 9.54 17.66 -2.25
CA ALA A 346 10.79 18.41 -2.42
C ALA A 346 11.26 18.43 -3.88
N LYS A 347 11.32 17.27 -4.53
CA LYS A 347 11.93 17.14 -5.85
C LYS A 347 10.96 17.42 -6.99
N ASN A 348 9.73 16.95 -6.90
CA ASN A 348 8.82 16.96 -8.03
C ASN A 348 7.76 18.07 -7.96
N ILE A 349 7.51 18.62 -6.75
CA ILE A 349 6.65 19.81 -6.59
C ILE A 349 7.49 21.07 -6.39
N TYR A 350 8.38 21.12 -5.39
CA TYR A 350 9.15 22.36 -5.10
C TYR A 350 10.20 22.69 -6.17
N LYS A 351 11.05 21.73 -6.58
CA LYS A 351 12.18 21.99 -7.49
C LYS A 351 11.78 22.62 -8.84
N PRO A 352 10.66 22.24 -9.50
CA PRO A 352 10.20 22.89 -10.72
C PRO A 352 9.94 24.41 -10.56
N PHE A 353 9.54 24.88 -9.37
CA PHE A 353 9.33 26.30 -9.06
C PHE A 353 10.60 26.98 -8.49
N ALA A 354 11.62 26.20 -8.14
CA ALA A 354 12.92 26.69 -7.68
C ALA A 354 14.08 25.97 -8.40
N PRO A 355 14.24 26.18 -9.73
CA PRO A 355 15.22 25.42 -10.54
C PRO A 355 16.66 25.53 -10.07
N GLN A 356 17.01 26.67 -9.44
CA GLN A 356 18.34 26.97 -8.92
C GLN A 356 18.66 26.23 -7.59
N ALA A 357 17.71 25.55 -6.98
CA ALA A 357 17.94 24.82 -5.74
C ALA A 357 18.96 23.68 -5.96
N SER A 358 20.02 23.65 -5.15
CA SER A 358 21.04 22.61 -5.20
C SER A 358 20.47 21.24 -4.79
N GLU A 359 21.09 20.16 -5.25
CA GLU A 359 20.68 18.78 -4.87
C GLU A 359 20.75 18.57 -3.35
N ALA A 360 21.74 19.18 -2.67
CA ALA A 360 21.84 19.13 -1.22
C ALA A 360 20.63 19.81 -0.53
N ARG A 361 20.18 20.96 -1.07
CA ARG A 361 18.98 21.65 -0.56
C ARG A 361 17.71 20.80 -0.78
N ILE A 362 17.57 20.15 -1.93
CA ILE A 362 16.44 19.27 -2.20
C ILE A 362 16.45 18.06 -1.26
N ALA A 363 17.61 17.45 -1.01
CA ALA A 363 17.75 16.35 -0.06
C ALA A 363 17.39 16.77 1.38
N LEU A 364 17.82 17.97 1.80
CA LEU A 364 17.46 18.52 3.11
C LEU A 364 15.95 18.78 3.20
N LEU A 365 15.35 19.42 2.19
CA LEU A 365 13.91 19.66 2.15
C LEU A 365 13.10 18.36 2.15
N ALA A 366 13.54 17.32 1.42
CA ALA A 366 12.87 16.02 1.44
C ALA A 366 12.84 15.45 2.86
N LYS A 367 13.95 15.49 3.58
CA LYS A 367 14.00 15.07 4.99
C LYS A 367 13.12 15.94 5.90
N SER A 368 13.10 17.26 5.69
CA SER A 368 12.28 18.20 6.47
C SER A 368 10.78 18.04 6.23
N PHE A 369 10.33 17.55 5.06
CA PHE A 369 8.94 17.27 4.80
C PHE A 369 8.44 15.98 5.48
N VAL A 370 9.32 15.08 5.92
CA VAL A 370 8.92 13.84 6.60
C VAL A 370 8.04 14.09 7.82
N PRO A 371 8.44 14.91 8.81
CA PRO A 371 7.60 15.20 9.96
C PRO A 371 6.30 15.92 9.59
N ILE A 372 6.30 16.77 8.56
CA ILE A 372 5.09 17.47 8.10
C ILE A 372 4.06 16.49 7.56
N VAL A 373 4.47 15.57 6.68
CA VAL A 373 3.59 14.53 6.14
C VAL A 373 3.10 13.60 7.25
N ALA A 374 3.97 13.26 8.21
CA ALA A 374 3.60 12.47 9.37
C ALA A 374 2.52 13.15 10.22
N LEU A 375 2.68 14.45 10.52
CA LEU A 375 1.69 15.24 11.28
C LEU A 375 0.33 15.32 10.57
N ILE A 376 0.31 15.55 9.26
CA ILE A 376 -0.91 15.52 8.45
C ILE A 376 -1.59 14.14 8.57
N SER A 377 -0.80 13.08 8.47
CA SER A 377 -1.31 11.71 8.57
C SER A 377 -1.84 11.38 9.97
N VAL A 378 -1.19 11.87 11.04
CA VAL A 378 -1.69 11.75 12.43
C VAL A 378 -3.05 12.42 12.57
N TYR A 379 -3.19 13.64 12.04
CA TYR A 379 -4.48 14.35 12.10
C TYR A 379 -5.62 13.51 11.48
N PHE A 380 -5.42 12.97 10.27
CA PHE A 380 -6.42 12.11 9.63
C PHE A 380 -6.59 10.76 10.34
N THR A 381 -5.55 10.22 10.97
CA THR A 381 -5.65 8.97 11.74
C THR A 381 -6.53 9.13 12.97
N LEU A 382 -6.40 10.25 13.67
CA LEU A 382 -7.17 10.53 14.89
C LEU A 382 -8.64 10.87 14.62
N ASN A 383 -8.95 11.39 13.42
CA ASN A 383 -10.29 11.81 13.04
C ASN A 383 -11.00 10.84 12.06
N GLY A 384 -10.37 9.72 11.73
CA GLY A 384 -10.92 8.72 10.79
C GLY A 384 -11.51 7.50 11.51
N GLY A 385 -12.66 6.99 11.01
CA GLY A 385 -13.38 5.84 11.61
C GLY A 385 -13.53 4.62 10.69
N THR A 386 -13.02 4.65 9.46
CA THR A 386 -13.19 3.57 8.47
C THR A 386 -12.18 2.43 8.63
N THR A 387 -12.48 1.26 8.04
CA THR A 387 -11.56 0.10 8.05
C THR A 387 -10.29 0.39 7.25
N LEU A 388 -9.18 -0.29 7.62
CA LEU A 388 -7.90 -0.19 6.90
C LEU A 388 -8.07 -0.54 5.41
N SER A 389 -8.87 -1.57 5.11
CA SER A 389 -9.13 -2.00 3.73
C SER A 389 -9.90 -0.95 2.90
N THR A 390 -10.85 -0.24 3.50
CA THR A 390 -11.60 0.83 2.81
C THR A 390 -10.67 1.98 2.43
N ILE A 391 -9.77 2.38 3.33
CA ILE A 391 -8.79 3.45 3.07
C ILE A 391 -7.87 3.08 1.90
N ILE A 392 -7.41 1.83 1.85
CA ILE A 392 -6.56 1.32 0.75
C ILE A 392 -7.30 1.35 -0.59
N LEU A 393 -8.56 0.90 -0.63
CA LEU A 393 -9.37 0.92 -1.86
C LEU A 393 -9.55 2.33 -2.41
N MET A 394 -9.77 3.33 -1.54
CA MET A 394 -9.83 4.74 -1.94
C MET A 394 -8.51 5.21 -2.56
N GLY A 395 -7.38 4.90 -1.94
CA GLY A 395 -6.04 5.21 -2.46
C GLY A 395 -5.80 4.61 -3.84
N TYR A 396 -6.15 3.34 -4.05
CA TYR A 396 -6.04 2.69 -5.36
C TYR A 396 -6.90 3.35 -6.43
N SER A 397 -8.12 3.80 -6.09
CA SER A 397 -8.98 4.48 -7.04
C SER A 397 -8.34 5.74 -7.63
N LEU A 398 -7.49 6.44 -6.84
CA LEU A 398 -6.72 7.59 -7.31
C LEU A 398 -5.45 7.16 -8.07
N MET A 399 -4.65 6.26 -7.48
CA MET A 399 -3.35 5.89 -8.04
C MET A 399 -3.45 5.20 -9.39
N THR A 400 -4.47 4.37 -9.58
CA THR A 400 -4.65 3.64 -10.85
C THR A 400 -4.91 4.58 -12.02
N GLN A 401 -5.33 5.83 -11.78
CA GLN A 401 -5.50 6.82 -12.84
C GLN A 401 -4.19 7.20 -13.55
N LEU A 402 -3.04 6.88 -12.98
CA LEU A 402 -1.74 7.08 -13.63
C LEU A 402 -1.40 5.97 -14.63
N PHE A 403 -2.05 4.80 -14.53
CA PHE A 403 -1.71 3.61 -15.31
C PHE A 403 -1.88 3.79 -16.83
N PRO A 404 -2.98 4.37 -17.37
CA PRO A 404 -3.14 4.53 -18.81
C PRO A 404 -1.98 5.28 -19.47
N SER A 405 -1.61 6.42 -18.91
CA SER A 405 -0.50 7.23 -19.43
C SER A 405 0.85 6.52 -19.28
N LEU A 406 1.09 5.78 -18.20
CA LEU A 406 2.28 4.94 -18.09
C LEU A 406 2.32 3.89 -19.19
N LEU A 407 1.25 3.10 -19.35
CA LEU A 407 1.18 1.99 -20.29
C LEU A 407 1.54 2.42 -21.71
N PHE A 408 0.93 3.50 -22.20
CA PHE A 408 1.20 4.00 -23.55
C PHE A 408 2.59 4.62 -23.68
N SER A 409 3.14 5.22 -22.62
CA SER A 409 4.49 5.77 -22.62
C SER A 409 5.60 4.72 -22.80
N LEU A 410 5.29 3.44 -22.57
CA LEU A 410 6.24 2.34 -22.78
C LEU A 410 6.39 1.92 -24.24
N LYS A 411 5.42 2.28 -25.08
CA LYS A 411 5.48 1.98 -26.52
C LYS A 411 6.49 2.90 -27.22
N LYS A 412 7.21 2.38 -28.23
CA LYS A 412 8.12 3.18 -29.06
C LYS A 412 7.41 4.34 -29.74
N ASN A 413 6.25 4.06 -30.34
CA ASN A 413 5.40 5.06 -30.99
C ASN A 413 4.23 5.39 -30.05
N ASN A 414 4.50 6.21 -29.03
CA ASN A 414 3.46 6.69 -28.13
C ASN A 414 2.59 7.70 -28.84
N PHE A 415 1.30 7.41 -28.98
CA PHE A 415 0.32 8.35 -29.56
C PHE A 415 -0.25 9.32 -28.52
N VAL A 416 -0.11 8.99 -27.23
CA VAL A 416 -0.64 9.81 -26.13
C VAL A 416 0.22 11.05 -25.97
N THR A 417 -0.42 12.21 -26.06
CA THR A 417 0.21 13.50 -25.86
C THR A 417 0.28 13.86 -24.38
N LYS A 418 1.14 14.82 -24.02
CA LYS A 418 1.22 15.33 -22.63
C LYS A 418 -0.12 15.92 -22.15
N GLN A 419 -0.87 16.56 -23.05
CA GLN A 419 -2.20 17.09 -22.77
C GLN A 419 -3.21 15.96 -22.53
N GLY A 420 -3.22 14.95 -23.42
CA GLY A 420 -4.08 13.79 -23.26
C GLY A 420 -3.83 13.04 -21.97
N ALA A 421 -2.55 12.82 -21.61
CA ALA A 421 -2.18 12.21 -20.33
C ALA A 421 -2.69 13.01 -19.13
N ALA A 422 -2.48 14.34 -19.12
CA ALA A 422 -2.93 15.20 -18.03
C ALA A 422 -4.46 15.23 -17.91
N CYS A 423 -5.18 15.45 -19.03
CA CYS A 423 -6.65 15.49 -19.02
C CYS A 423 -7.27 14.15 -18.61
N GLY A 424 -6.71 13.02 -19.07
CA GLY A 424 -7.18 11.69 -18.67
C GLY A 424 -7.03 11.47 -17.16
N ILE A 425 -5.85 11.76 -16.60
CA ILE A 425 -5.60 11.65 -15.15
C ILE A 425 -6.57 12.52 -14.36
N ILE A 426 -6.73 13.80 -14.76
CA ILE A 426 -7.62 14.75 -14.07
C ILE A 426 -9.08 14.28 -14.15
N ALA A 427 -9.54 13.84 -15.33
CA ALA A 427 -10.91 13.35 -15.51
C ALA A 427 -11.20 12.14 -14.61
N GLY A 428 -10.29 11.16 -14.54
CA GLY A 428 -10.42 10.02 -13.65
C GLY A 428 -10.48 10.43 -12.17
N ILE A 429 -9.61 11.36 -11.75
CA ILE A 429 -9.60 11.87 -10.37
C ILE A 429 -10.90 12.62 -10.05
N ILE A 430 -11.42 13.43 -10.96
CA ILE A 430 -12.70 14.15 -10.76
C ILE A 430 -13.85 13.16 -10.53
N VAL A 431 -13.91 12.07 -11.30
CA VAL A 431 -14.94 11.03 -11.11
C VAL A 431 -14.82 10.40 -9.71
N VAL A 432 -13.62 10.00 -9.30
CA VAL A 432 -13.39 9.43 -7.96
C VAL A 432 -13.75 10.42 -6.87
N ALA A 433 -13.28 11.66 -6.98
CA ALA A 433 -13.52 12.72 -5.99
C ALA A 433 -15.01 13.05 -5.88
N TYR A 434 -15.72 13.21 -7.00
CA TYR A 434 -17.14 13.49 -7.02
C TYR A 434 -17.93 12.41 -6.29
N ILE A 435 -17.74 11.14 -6.64
CA ILE A 435 -18.48 10.03 -6.03
C ILE A 435 -18.14 9.88 -4.55
N THR A 436 -16.86 10.05 -4.19
CA THR A 436 -16.43 9.92 -2.79
C THR A 436 -16.97 11.05 -1.91
N ILE A 437 -16.91 12.29 -2.38
CA ILE A 437 -17.34 13.48 -1.61
C ILE A 437 -18.87 13.55 -1.51
N SER A 438 -19.59 13.24 -2.60
CA SER A 438 -21.06 13.25 -2.61
C SER A 438 -21.67 12.08 -1.84
N GLY A 439 -20.89 11.05 -1.46
CA GLY A 439 -21.41 9.82 -0.89
C GLY A 439 -22.30 9.02 -1.85
N SER A 440 -22.25 9.36 -3.15
CA SER A 440 -23.07 8.71 -4.19
C SER A 440 -22.51 7.32 -4.51
N THR A 441 -23.34 6.48 -5.10
CA THR A 441 -22.97 5.20 -5.69
C THR A 441 -23.37 5.18 -7.16
N ILE A 442 -22.86 4.25 -7.94
CA ILE A 442 -23.32 4.07 -9.32
C ILE A 442 -24.83 3.81 -9.37
N GLY A 443 -25.35 3.05 -8.39
CA GLY A 443 -26.78 2.77 -8.27
C GLY A 443 -27.63 3.99 -7.97
N THR A 444 -27.13 4.97 -7.18
CA THR A 444 -27.86 6.23 -6.91
C THR A 444 -27.82 7.19 -8.10
N LEU A 445 -26.69 7.23 -8.84
CA LEU A 445 -26.55 8.09 -10.02
C LEU A 445 -27.29 7.54 -11.23
N PHE A 446 -27.36 6.21 -11.39
CA PHE A 446 -27.99 5.53 -12.52
C PHE A 446 -28.91 4.41 -12.04
N PRO A 447 -30.09 4.71 -11.50
CA PRO A 447 -30.98 3.73 -10.89
C PRO A 447 -31.52 2.67 -11.85
N SER A 448 -31.56 2.96 -13.15
CA SER A 448 -32.06 2.05 -14.19
C SER A 448 -31.05 0.99 -14.65
N LEU A 449 -29.79 1.09 -14.25
CA LEU A 449 -28.77 0.10 -14.63
C LEU A 449 -29.05 -1.27 -13.99
N PRO A 450 -28.63 -2.38 -14.64
CA PRO A 450 -28.62 -3.70 -14.01
C PRO A 450 -27.75 -3.73 -12.75
N GLN A 451 -28.10 -4.58 -11.78
CA GLN A 451 -27.38 -4.63 -10.48
C GLN A 451 -25.89 -4.90 -10.64
N GLN A 452 -25.52 -5.75 -11.59
CA GLN A 452 -24.11 -6.06 -11.90
C GLN A 452 -23.29 -4.83 -12.28
N MET A 453 -23.91 -3.85 -12.98
CA MET A 453 -23.25 -2.58 -13.34
C MET A 453 -23.22 -1.59 -12.18
N LYS A 454 -24.22 -1.61 -11.30
CA LYS A 454 -24.26 -0.76 -10.09
C LYS A 454 -23.15 -1.11 -9.10
N ASP A 455 -22.76 -2.37 -9.07
CA ASP A 455 -21.75 -2.89 -8.14
C ASP A 455 -20.30 -2.72 -8.65
N ILE A 456 -20.09 -2.28 -9.90
CA ILE A 456 -18.74 -2.07 -10.45
C ILE A 456 -17.98 -1.07 -9.55
N ASN A 457 -16.72 -1.36 -9.27
CA ASN A 457 -15.86 -0.47 -8.49
C ASN A 457 -15.72 0.91 -9.15
N VAL A 458 -15.95 1.95 -8.38
CA VAL A 458 -15.93 3.35 -8.85
C VAL A 458 -14.60 3.73 -9.50
N GLY A 459 -13.49 3.29 -8.91
CA GLY A 459 -12.16 3.54 -9.47
C GLY A 459 -11.97 2.90 -10.84
N PHE A 460 -12.62 1.76 -11.10
CA PHE A 460 -12.59 1.11 -12.41
C PHE A 460 -13.39 1.91 -13.46
N ILE A 461 -14.55 2.46 -13.10
CA ILE A 461 -15.31 3.35 -13.99
C ILE A 461 -14.51 4.62 -14.26
N ALA A 462 -13.90 5.22 -13.24
CA ALA A 462 -13.02 6.37 -13.39
C ALA A 462 -11.84 6.07 -14.33
N LEU A 463 -11.28 4.86 -14.27
CA LEU A 463 -10.22 4.42 -15.15
C LEU A 463 -10.69 4.34 -16.62
N LEU A 464 -11.91 3.87 -16.88
CA LEU A 464 -12.49 3.87 -18.24
C LEU A 464 -12.70 5.29 -18.77
N VAL A 465 -13.22 6.19 -17.94
CA VAL A 465 -13.35 7.62 -18.29
C VAL A 465 -11.99 8.22 -18.60
N ASN A 466 -10.98 7.95 -17.79
CA ASN A 466 -9.61 8.38 -18.02
C ASN A 466 -9.10 7.90 -19.39
N PHE A 467 -9.23 6.62 -19.73
CA PHE A 467 -8.82 6.10 -21.04
C PHE A 467 -9.50 6.82 -22.18
N ILE A 468 -10.81 7.05 -22.10
CA ILE A 468 -11.60 7.72 -23.14
C ILE A 468 -11.12 9.17 -23.30
N VAL A 469 -11.02 9.93 -22.22
CA VAL A 469 -10.60 11.33 -22.24
C VAL A 469 -9.16 11.46 -22.73
N MET A 470 -8.25 10.62 -22.20
CA MET A 470 -6.85 10.59 -22.61
C MET A 470 -6.71 10.34 -24.12
N TRP A 471 -7.46 9.37 -24.64
CA TRP A 471 -7.45 9.03 -26.07
C TRP A 471 -8.00 10.18 -26.91
N ALA A 472 -9.20 10.70 -26.60
CA ALA A 472 -9.86 11.77 -27.31
C ALA A 472 -9.00 13.06 -27.37
N VAL A 473 -8.48 13.51 -26.22
CA VAL A 473 -7.63 14.69 -26.15
C VAL A 473 -6.30 14.47 -26.89
N SER A 474 -5.74 13.27 -26.85
CA SER A 474 -4.51 12.96 -27.59
C SER A 474 -4.73 13.04 -29.10
N MET A 475 -5.87 12.55 -29.61
CA MET A 475 -6.21 12.66 -31.04
C MET A 475 -6.35 14.11 -31.47
N LEU A 476 -6.98 14.95 -30.66
CA LEU A 476 -7.17 16.38 -30.96
C LEU A 476 -5.85 17.16 -30.91
N THR A 477 -4.98 16.86 -29.95
CA THR A 477 -3.74 17.63 -29.75
C THR A 477 -2.57 17.13 -30.60
N LYS A 478 -2.63 15.90 -31.12
CA LYS A 478 -1.62 15.37 -32.05
C LYS A 478 -1.69 16.04 -33.44
N LYS A 479 -2.87 16.44 -33.88
CA LYS A 479 -3.09 17.13 -35.16
C LYS A 479 -2.38 18.49 -35.24
N ASN A 480 -2.25 19.18 -34.11
CA ASN A 480 -1.63 20.51 -34.01
C ASN A 480 -0.09 20.48 -33.96
N SER A 481 0.53 19.32 -33.76
CA SER A 481 2.00 19.20 -33.68
C SER A 481 2.65 18.85 -35.05
N VAL A 482 1.84 18.52 -36.06
CA VAL A 482 2.31 18.23 -37.42
C VAL A 482 2.21 19.47 -38.32
N SER A 483 1.53 20.53 -37.85
CA SER A 483 1.31 21.79 -38.58
C SER A 483 2.08 23.00 -38.03
N ALA A 484 3.00 22.79 -37.12
CA ALA A 484 3.94 23.75 -36.54
C ALA A 484 5.39 23.23 -36.62
#